data_433df19dcd99b8274b92031c4bfbd051
#
_entry.id   433df19dcd99b8274b92031c4bfbd051
#
_cell.length_a   1.000
_cell.length_b   1.000
_cell.length_c   1.000
_cell.angle_alpha   90.00
_cell.angle_beta   90.00
_cell.angle_gamma   90.00
#
_symmetry.space_group_name_H-M   'P 1'
#
loop_
_entity.id
_entity.type
_entity.pdbx_description
1 polymer ?
#
loop_
_entity_poly.entity_id
_entity_poly.type
_entity_poly.pdbx_seq_one_letter_code
_entity_poly.pdbx_strand_id
1 'polypeptide(L)'
;ARRPLRLTTVTFLFLTTAALAGMYAYNRFVANTSTNKNMLPTKNGSYYSWKQGNIFYTKHGSGSPLLLIHDTNATSSSIEWSKIIKHLQKNHTVYTVDLLGCGLSDKPGISYTSYLYVQMITAFIKDVIREKTDIVASNLSSSFVIMANQIDETIINKIILINPASLKTLDNMPDQQSKIKQTIINLPLIGTFIYNLVMNPKNLDRTFRNKYFHRPQLISSTMEDAYYESAHMDNSNGKYLYSSLLGNYMYTDIRHALKNPKKPVTIIGSVEPSSSMRSFEEYKKLNKAIELIKI
;
A
#
# COMPACT_ATOMS: atom_id res chain seq x y z
N ALA A 1 26.55 -3.01 54.12
CA ALA A 1 26.32 -3.81 52.89
C ALA A 1 25.36 -3.11 51.91
N ARG A 2 25.81 -2.07 51.16
CA ARG A 2 24.97 -1.35 50.16
C ARG A 2 25.61 -1.29 48.76
N ARG A 3 26.54 -2.18 48.43
CA ARG A 3 27.28 -2.15 47.14
C ARG A 3 26.66 -2.90 45.93
N PRO A 4 25.86 -3.99 46.01
CA PRO A 4 25.41 -4.71 44.84
C PRO A 4 24.37 -3.96 43.99
N LEU A 5 23.50 -3.10 44.58
CA LEU A 5 22.48 -2.38 43.85
C LEU A 5 23.04 -1.33 42.87
N ARG A 6 24.14 -0.64 43.23
CA ARG A 6 24.75 0.38 42.36
C ARG A 6 25.41 -0.22 41.12
N LEU A 7 26.10 -1.37 41.26
CA LEU A 7 26.76 -2.02 40.12
C LEU A 7 25.76 -2.57 39.11
N THR A 8 24.68 -3.19 39.59
CA THR A 8 23.58 -3.68 38.71
C THR A 8 22.86 -2.56 38.00
N THR A 9 22.62 -1.41 38.65
CA THR A 9 21.97 -0.23 38.03
C THR A 9 22.85 0.39 36.96
N VAL A 10 24.18 0.54 37.21
CA VAL A 10 25.11 1.07 36.19
C VAL A 10 25.23 0.12 35.00
N THR A 11 25.33 -1.19 35.25
CA THR A 11 25.37 -2.19 34.17
C THR A 11 24.10 -2.18 33.34
N PHE A 12 22.92 -2.08 33.97
CA PHE A 12 21.65 -1.99 33.29
C PHE A 12 21.56 -0.72 32.44
N LEU A 13 21.95 0.43 33.00
CA LEU A 13 21.96 1.71 32.27
C LEU A 13 22.91 1.66 31.07
N PHE A 14 24.09 1.08 31.23
CA PHE A 14 25.06 0.91 30.14
C PHE A 14 24.50 0.02 29.03
N LEU A 15 23.90 -1.13 29.34
CA LEU A 15 23.32 -2.05 28.36
C LEU A 15 22.14 -1.42 27.62
N THR A 16 21.27 -0.69 28.31
CA THR A 16 20.16 0.00 27.68
C THR A 16 20.62 1.11 26.71
N THR A 17 21.62 1.90 27.15
CA THR A 17 22.21 2.94 26.32
C THR A 17 22.90 2.36 25.09
N ALA A 18 23.65 1.28 25.23
CA ALA A 18 24.31 0.59 24.13
C ALA A 18 23.27 0.00 23.12
N ALA A 19 22.19 -0.58 23.63
CA ALA A 19 21.10 -1.08 22.77
C ALA A 19 20.44 0.04 21.98
N LEU A 20 20.10 1.16 22.61
CA LEU A 20 19.51 2.32 21.92
C LEU A 20 20.47 2.92 20.90
N ALA A 21 21.76 3.01 21.21
CA ALA A 21 22.79 3.46 20.27
C ALA A 21 22.91 2.50 19.05
N GLY A 22 22.87 1.20 19.29
CA GLY A 22 22.86 0.18 18.23
C GLY A 22 21.64 0.29 17.33
N MET A 23 20.44 0.46 17.89
CA MET A 23 19.21 0.70 17.14
C MET A 23 19.30 1.98 16.30
N TYR A 24 19.82 3.05 16.86
CA TYR A 24 20.02 4.31 16.15
C TYR A 24 21.00 4.14 14.98
N ALA A 25 22.15 3.52 15.21
CA ALA A 25 23.15 3.28 14.18
C ALA A 25 22.57 2.41 13.02
N TYR A 26 21.83 1.37 13.35
CA TYR A 26 21.18 0.52 12.36
C TYR A 26 20.12 1.29 11.54
N ASN A 27 19.26 2.07 12.20
CA ASN A 27 18.26 2.88 11.50
C ASN A 27 18.92 3.90 10.57
N ARG A 28 20.02 4.54 11.00
CA ARG A 28 20.78 5.48 10.15
C ARG A 28 21.45 4.77 8.98
N PHE A 29 21.98 3.57 9.19
CA PHE A 29 22.54 2.76 8.12
C PHE A 29 21.47 2.43 7.06
N VAL A 30 20.31 1.94 7.49
CA VAL A 30 19.19 1.65 6.56
C VAL A 30 18.77 2.91 5.83
N ALA A 31 18.53 4.02 6.52
CA ALA A 31 18.10 5.28 5.92
C ALA A 31 19.09 5.79 4.85
N ASN A 32 20.40 5.61 5.06
CA ASN A 32 21.45 6.07 4.15
C ASN A 32 21.71 5.12 2.98
N THR A 33 21.29 3.85 3.06
CA THR A 33 21.65 2.84 2.04
C THR A 33 20.48 2.33 1.23
N SER A 34 19.27 2.36 1.79
CA SER A 34 18.09 1.73 1.19
C SER A 34 17.58 2.39 -0.10
N THR A 35 17.86 3.69 -0.29
CA THR A 35 17.35 4.48 -1.42
C THR A 35 18.43 4.85 -2.45
N ASN A 36 19.64 4.32 -2.30
CA ASN A 36 20.79 4.68 -3.17
C ASN A 36 20.67 4.17 -4.61
N LYS A 37 19.81 3.18 -4.85
CA LYS A 37 19.68 2.57 -6.17
C LYS A 37 18.77 3.35 -7.11
N ASN A 38 17.93 4.27 -6.59
CA ASN A 38 16.97 5.09 -7.35
C ASN A 38 16.12 4.26 -8.32
N MET A 39 15.50 3.19 -7.80
CA MET A 39 14.74 2.23 -8.61
C MET A 39 13.30 2.68 -8.88
N LEU A 40 12.77 3.63 -8.10
CA LEU A 40 11.41 4.12 -8.29
C LEU A 40 11.30 5.00 -9.53
N PRO A 41 10.26 4.80 -10.38
CA PRO A 41 10.12 5.50 -11.65
C PRO A 41 9.76 6.97 -11.41
N THR A 42 10.64 7.90 -11.85
CA THR A 42 10.42 9.34 -11.77
C THR A 42 10.05 9.98 -13.12
N LYS A 43 10.26 9.25 -14.22
CA LYS A 43 10.03 9.77 -15.58
C LYS A 43 8.53 10.08 -15.80
N ASN A 44 8.24 11.27 -16.31
CA ASN A 44 6.87 11.80 -16.48
C ASN A 44 6.10 11.96 -15.15
N GLY A 45 6.85 12.07 -14.05
CA GLY A 45 6.27 12.25 -12.71
C GLY A 45 5.94 13.70 -12.42
N SER A 46 4.88 13.88 -11.64
CA SER A 46 4.44 15.16 -11.09
C SER A 46 3.91 14.95 -9.67
N TYR A 47 3.77 16.05 -8.93
CA TYR A 47 3.19 16.01 -7.60
C TYR A 47 1.86 16.77 -7.57
N TYR A 48 0.85 16.15 -6.97
CA TYR A 48 -0.41 16.78 -6.62
C TYR A 48 -0.37 17.14 -5.14
N SER A 49 -0.46 18.45 -4.85
CA SER A 49 -0.48 18.93 -3.46
C SER A 49 -1.86 18.69 -2.86
N TRP A 50 -1.97 17.68 -2.02
CA TRP A 50 -3.19 17.29 -1.32
C TRP A 50 -3.09 17.68 0.16
N LYS A 51 -4.24 17.82 0.85
CA LYS A 51 -4.31 18.31 2.23
C LYS A 51 -3.46 17.56 3.26
N GLN A 52 -3.10 16.29 3.00
CA GLN A 52 -2.31 15.45 3.92
C GLN A 52 -0.87 15.22 3.43
N GLY A 53 -0.49 15.78 2.29
CA GLY A 53 0.86 15.64 1.71
C GLY A 53 0.84 15.62 0.20
N ASN A 54 2.02 15.63 -0.39
CA ASN A 54 2.19 15.58 -1.84
C ASN A 54 2.03 14.16 -2.36
N ILE A 55 1.20 14.00 -3.37
CA ILE A 55 0.90 12.72 -4.02
C ILE A 55 1.65 12.66 -5.34
N PHE A 56 2.59 11.72 -5.45
CA PHE A 56 3.30 11.47 -6.70
C PHE A 56 2.40 10.73 -7.69
N TYR A 57 2.43 11.16 -8.94
CA TYR A 57 1.73 10.49 -10.04
C TYR A 57 2.48 10.62 -11.35
N THR A 58 2.19 9.73 -12.30
CA THR A 58 2.67 9.84 -13.67
C THR A 58 1.52 9.93 -14.65
N LYS A 59 1.76 10.53 -15.83
CA LYS A 59 0.79 10.63 -16.93
C LYS A 59 1.42 10.15 -18.22
N HIS A 60 0.78 9.22 -18.93
CA HIS A 60 1.29 8.62 -20.16
C HIS A 60 0.20 8.51 -21.23
N GLY A 61 0.55 8.70 -22.51
CA GLY A 61 -0.36 8.51 -23.63
C GLY A 61 -1.41 9.60 -23.80
N SER A 62 -2.41 9.31 -24.63
CA SER A 62 -3.56 10.16 -24.92
C SER A 62 -4.79 9.31 -25.20
N GLY A 63 -5.99 9.84 -24.94
CA GLY A 63 -7.28 9.16 -25.07
C GLY A 63 -8.06 9.21 -23.77
N SER A 64 -9.04 8.31 -23.61
CA SER A 64 -9.87 8.26 -22.40
C SER A 64 -9.04 8.05 -21.14
N PRO A 65 -9.35 8.74 -20.01
CA PRO A 65 -8.57 8.63 -18.80
C PRO A 65 -8.71 7.26 -18.14
N LEU A 66 -7.57 6.71 -17.72
CA LEU A 66 -7.44 5.45 -17.00
C LEU A 66 -6.53 5.64 -15.79
N LEU A 67 -7.06 5.44 -14.59
CA LEU A 67 -6.32 5.54 -13.33
C LEU A 67 -5.92 4.16 -12.83
N LEU A 68 -4.64 3.93 -12.63
CA LEU A 68 -4.08 2.71 -12.08
C LEU A 68 -3.66 2.94 -10.62
N ILE A 69 -4.25 2.17 -9.70
CA ILE A 69 -4.03 2.27 -8.25
C ILE A 69 -3.43 0.97 -7.75
N HIS A 70 -2.18 1.02 -7.30
CA HIS A 70 -1.43 -0.12 -6.77
C HIS A 70 -2.00 -0.63 -5.44
N ASP A 71 -1.57 -1.80 -4.98
CA ASP A 71 -1.90 -2.32 -3.65
C ASP A 71 -1.44 -1.37 -2.53
N THR A 72 -2.17 -1.35 -1.43
CA THR A 72 -1.88 -0.47 -0.30
C THR A 72 -1.02 -1.20 0.73
N ASN A 73 0.28 -1.08 0.56
CA ASN A 73 1.30 -1.64 1.44
C ASN A 73 2.51 -0.69 1.48
N ALA A 74 3.26 -0.66 2.55
CA ALA A 74 4.43 0.21 2.69
C ALA A 74 5.52 -0.04 1.62
N THR A 75 5.54 -1.23 1.02
CA THR A 75 6.46 -1.58 -0.06
C THR A 75 5.94 -1.24 -1.45
N SER A 76 4.65 -0.96 -1.59
CA SER A 76 3.97 -0.80 -2.88
C SER A 76 4.21 0.59 -3.48
N SER A 77 4.16 0.67 -4.80
CA SER A 77 4.21 1.91 -5.58
C SER A 77 3.67 1.67 -6.98
N SER A 78 3.58 2.71 -7.78
CA SER A 78 3.18 2.65 -9.19
C SER A 78 4.06 1.76 -10.08
N ILE A 79 5.21 1.31 -9.60
CA ILE A 79 6.06 0.33 -10.31
C ILE A 79 5.33 -0.98 -10.61
N GLU A 80 4.30 -1.31 -9.83
CA GLU A 80 3.42 -2.45 -10.06
C GLU A 80 2.87 -2.48 -11.50
N TRP A 81 2.62 -1.31 -12.08
CA TRP A 81 2.04 -1.13 -13.41
C TRP A 81 3.05 -0.97 -14.55
N SER A 82 4.35 -0.93 -14.24
CA SER A 82 5.41 -0.61 -15.20
C SER A 82 5.39 -1.43 -16.49
N LYS A 83 5.01 -2.71 -16.40
CA LYS A 83 4.97 -3.62 -17.55
C LYS A 83 3.79 -3.36 -18.49
N ILE A 84 2.67 -2.84 -18.00
CA ILE A 84 1.44 -2.71 -18.78
C ILE A 84 1.20 -1.29 -19.31
N ILE A 85 1.83 -0.27 -18.73
CA ILE A 85 1.67 1.14 -19.14
C ILE A 85 1.90 1.32 -20.63
N LYS A 86 2.97 0.72 -21.19
CA LYS A 86 3.31 0.82 -22.63
C LYS A 86 2.21 0.30 -23.57
N HIS A 87 1.40 -0.63 -23.11
CA HIS A 87 0.29 -1.17 -23.89
C HIS A 87 -0.95 -0.28 -23.74
N LEU A 88 -1.27 0.12 -22.53
CA LEU A 88 -2.46 0.90 -22.21
C LEU A 88 -2.40 2.33 -22.76
N GLN A 89 -1.21 2.95 -22.75
CA GLN A 89 -1.02 4.33 -23.23
C GLN A 89 -1.27 4.53 -24.74
N LYS A 90 -1.42 3.44 -25.51
CA LYS A 90 -1.77 3.53 -26.95
C LYS A 90 -3.17 4.05 -27.18
N ASN A 91 -4.09 3.78 -26.27
CA ASN A 91 -5.50 4.10 -26.40
C ASN A 91 -6.07 4.92 -25.23
N HIS A 92 -5.25 5.12 -24.17
CA HIS A 92 -5.68 5.78 -22.94
C HIS A 92 -4.69 6.86 -22.52
N THR A 93 -5.20 7.88 -21.84
CA THR A 93 -4.40 8.72 -20.97
C THR A 93 -4.28 7.98 -19.63
N VAL A 94 -3.13 7.30 -19.43
CA VAL A 94 -2.90 6.47 -18.27
C VAL A 94 -2.29 7.30 -17.14
N TYR A 95 -2.98 7.37 -16.03
CA TYR A 95 -2.48 7.93 -14.78
C TYR A 95 -2.07 6.79 -13.86
N THR A 96 -0.87 6.86 -13.27
CA THR A 96 -0.51 6.02 -12.14
C THR A 96 -0.30 6.90 -10.92
N VAL A 97 -0.71 6.47 -9.76
CA VAL A 97 -0.58 7.25 -8.52
C VAL A 97 0.14 6.41 -7.48
N ASP A 98 1.10 7.01 -6.79
CA ASP A 98 1.60 6.45 -5.54
C ASP A 98 0.68 6.93 -4.42
N LEU A 99 0.02 6.00 -3.74
CA LEU A 99 -0.85 6.34 -2.62
C LEU A 99 -0.07 7.04 -1.50
N LEU A 100 -0.72 7.92 -0.75
CA LEU A 100 -0.10 8.54 0.43
C LEU A 100 0.50 7.46 1.34
N GLY A 101 1.73 7.62 1.78
CA GLY A 101 2.44 6.59 2.56
C GLY A 101 3.21 5.57 1.72
N CYS A 102 3.08 5.57 0.39
CA CYS A 102 3.70 4.63 -0.55
C CYS A 102 4.64 5.35 -1.53
N GLY A 103 5.56 4.58 -2.12
CA GLY A 103 6.42 5.02 -3.23
C GLY A 103 7.07 6.38 -2.99
N LEU A 104 6.90 7.28 -3.95
CA LEU A 104 7.43 8.65 -3.93
C LEU A 104 6.47 9.68 -3.31
N SER A 105 5.26 9.28 -2.92
CA SER A 105 4.35 10.17 -2.17
C SER A 105 4.80 10.38 -0.74
N ASP A 106 4.39 11.51 -0.15
CA ASP A 106 4.69 11.84 1.24
C ASP A 106 4.20 10.74 2.20
N LYS A 107 4.91 10.59 3.32
CA LYS A 107 4.64 9.57 4.34
C LYS A 107 4.40 10.21 5.72
N PRO A 108 3.33 11.01 5.87
CA PRO A 108 3.05 11.70 7.13
C PRO A 108 2.83 10.72 8.30
N GLY A 109 3.19 11.15 9.51
CA GLY A 109 3.03 10.40 10.75
C GLY A 109 1.60 10.39 11.27
N ILE A 110 0.67 9.87 10.48
CA ILE A 110 -0.77 9.80 10.77
C ILE A 110 -1.27 8.36 10.81
N SER A 111 -2.49 8.15 11.28
CA SER A 111 -3.20 6.89 11.07
C SER A 111 -3.81 6.86 9.67
N TYR A 112 -3.43 5.86 8.89
CA TYR A 112 -3.98 5.63 7.55
C TYR A 112 -5.27 4.82 7.68
N THR A 113 -6.33 5.30 7.02
CA THR A 113 -7.66 4.67 7.07
C THR A 113 -8.21 4.48 5.66
N SER A 114 -9.17 3.58 5.49
CA SER A 114 -9.90 3.43 4.22
C SER A 114 -10.51 4.76 3.75
N TYR A 115 -11.09 5.53 4.68
CA TYR A 115 -11.70 6.82 4.37
C TYR A 115 -10.69 7.86 3.86
N LEU A 116 -9.47 7.88 4.42
CA LEU A 116 -8.38 8.73 3.93
C LEU A 116 -8.13 8.50 2.43
N TYR A 117 -8.02 7.24 2.01
CA TYR A 117 -7.76 6.90 0.62
C TYR A 117 -8.95 7.16 -0.28
N VAL A 118 -10.17 6.91 0.19
CA VAL A 118 -11.39 7.28 -0.55
C VAL A 118 -11.41 8.79 -0.86
N GLN A 119 -11.09 9.63 0.13
CA GLN A 119 -10.99 11.07 -0.07
C GLN A 119 -9.86 11.45 -1.05
N MET A 120 -8.68 10.81 -0.91
CA MET A 120 -7.54 11.08 -1.77
C MET A 120 -7.84 10.74 -3.24
N ILE A 121 -8.39 9.54 -3.50
CA ILE A 121 -8.74 9.08 -4.85
C ILE A 121 -9.79 10.02 -5.46
N THR A 122 -10.84 10.36 -4.71
CA THR A 122 -11.89 11.26 -5.16
C THR A 122 -11.34 12.65 -5.51
N ALA A 123 -10.49 13.21 -4.64
CA ALA A 123 -9.85 14.50 -4.87
C ALA A 123 -8.90 14.45 -6.09
N PHE A 124 -8.09 13.40 -6.22
CA PHE A 124 -7.18 13.24 -7.35
C PHE A 124 -7.92 13.21 -8.70
N ILE A 125 -9.04 12.49 -8.78
CA ILE A 125 -9.84 12.47 -10.01
C ILE A 125 -10.42 13.86 -10.31
N LYS A 126 -10.98 14.55 -9.29
CA LYS A 126 -11.59 15.88 -9.47
C LYS A 126 -10.59 16.99 -9.80
N ASP A 127 -9.44 16.97 -9.18
CA ASP A 127 -8.50 18.07 -9.24
C ASP A 127 -7.46 17.90 -10.36
N VAL A 128 -7.01 16.65 -10.60
CA VAL A 128 -5.94 16.33 -11.54
C VAL A 128 -6.48 15.79 -12.87
N ILE A 129 -7.33 14.76 -12.84
CA ILE A 129 -7.85 14.15 -14.07
C ILE A 129 -8.97 14.99 -14.66
N ARG A 130 -9.92 15.44 -13.84
CA ARG A 130 -11.04 16.32 -14.18
C ARG A 130 -12.05 15.75 -15.21
N GLU A 131 -11.99 14.47 -15.39
CA GLU A 131 -12.87 13.73 -16.32
C GLU A 131 -13.34 12.44 -15.68
N LYS A 132 -14.45 11.90 -16.17
CA LYS A 132 -14.94 10.57 -15.81
C LYS A 132 -13.89 9.53 -16.17
N THR A 133 -13.46 8.74 -15.19
CA THR A 133 -12.25 7.93 -15.30
C THR A 133 -12.54 6.45 -15.13
N ASP A 134 -11.97 5.61 -15.98
CA ASP A 134 -11.87 4.18 -15.73
C ASP A 134 -10.81 3.93 -14.68
N ILE A 135 -11.08 3.01 -13.74
CA ILE A 135 -10.15 2.73 -12.64
C ILE A 135 -9.78 1.27 -12.63
N VAL A 136 -8.49 1.01 -12.53
CA VAL A 136 -7.93 -0.31 -12.18
C VAL A 136 -7.30 -0.21 -10.80
N ALA A 137 -7.71 -1.08 -9.88
CA ALA A 137 -7.16 -1.12 -8.53
C ALA A 137 -6.78 -2.54 -8.13
N SER A 138 -5.66 -2.68 -7.40
CA SER A 138 -5.23 -3.99 -6.94
C SER A 138 -5.44 -4.18 -5.43
N ASN A 139 -5.68 -5.42 -5.06
CA ASN A 139 -5.80 -5.96 -3.71
C ASN A 139 -6.63 -5.05 -2.77
N LEU A 140 -6.03 -4.51 -1.69
CA LEU A 140 -6.74 -3.69 -0.68
C LEU A 140 -7.30 -2.40 -1.26
N SER A 141 -6.61 -1.76 -2.20
CA SER A 141 -7.05 -0.51 -2.86
C SER A 141 -8.37 -0.67 -3.61
N SER A 142 -8.74 -1.91 -3.98
CA SER A 142 -10.03 -2.23 -4.56
C SER A 142 -11.21 -1.80 -3.69
N SER A 143 -11.07 -1.95 -2.37
CA SER A 143 -12.12 -1.56 -1.42
C SER A 143 -12.33 -0.04 -1.39
N PHE A 144 -11.26 0.73 -1.50
CA PHE A 144 -11.33 2.19 -1.53
C PHE A 144 -12.03 2.71 -2.79
N VAL A 145 -11.78 2.07 -3.94
CA VAL A 145 -12.43 2.43 -5.21
C VAL A 145 -13.92 2.11 -5.17
N ILE A 146 -14.31 0.97 -4.63
CA ILE A 146 -15.74 0.62 -4.44
C ILE A 146 -16.42 1.64 -3.54
N MET A 147 -15.78 2.05 -2.44
CA MET A 147 -16.33 3.07 -1.54
C MET A 147 -16.35 4.46 -2.18
N ALA A 148 -15.33 4.84 -2.95
CA ALA A 148 -15.32 6.11 -3.69
C ALA A 148 -16.48 6.18 -4.69
N ASN A 149 -16.75 5.09 -5.42
CA ASN A 149 -17.89 4.98 -6.33
C ASN A 149 -19.24 5.09 -5.61
N GLN A 150 -19.33 4.58 -4.37
CA GLN A 150 -20.54 4.70 -3.57
C GLN A 150 -20.82 6.13 -3.12
N ILE A 151 -19.75 6.90 -2.83
CA ILE A 151 -19.85 8.29 -2.41
C ILE A 151 -20.15 9.21 -3.61
N ASP A 152 -19.42 9.05 -4.71
CA ASP A 152 -19.58 9.88 -5.90
C ASP A 152 -19.44 9.06 -7.20
N GLU A 153 -20.58 8.62 -7.73
CA GLU A 153 -20.63 7.85 -8.98
C GLU A 153 -20.37 8.68 -10.24
N THR A 154 -20.32 9.99 -10.12
CA THR A 154 -20.18 10.88 -11.29
C THR A 154 -18.77 10.91 -11.84
N ILE A 155 -17.77 10.65 -11.01
CA ILE A 155 -16.35 10.72 -11.36
C ILE A 155 -15.79 9.41 -11.94
N ILE A 156 -16.48 8.28 -11.73
CA ILE A 156 -16.02 6.95 -12.16
C ILE A 156 -16.89 6.47 -13.32
N ASN A 157 -16.27 5.91 -14.34
CA ASN A 157 -16.93 5.32 -15.49
C ASN A 157 -17.02 3.79 -15.35
N LYS A 158 -15.90 3.10 -15.19
CA LYS A 158 -15.77 1.65 -15.05
C LYS A 158 -14.78 1.28 -13.98
N ILE A 159 -15.02 0.16 -13.30
CA ILE A 159 -14.13 -0.34 -12.22
C ILE A 159 -13.60 -1.72 -12.60
N ILE A 160 -12.28 -1.88 -12.57
CA ILE A 160 -11.59 -3.14 -12.77
C ILE A 160 -10.76 -3.43 -11.50
N LEU A 161 -11.02 -4.55 -10.85
CA LEU A 161 -10.35 -4.96 -9.62
C LEU A 161 -9.42 -6.13 -9.91
N ILE A 162 -8.15 -5.99 -9.57
CA ILE A 162 -7.14 -7.04 -9.73
C ILE A 162 -6.90 -7.73 -8.38
N ASN A 163 -7.22 -9.03 -8.29
CA ASN A 163 -7.05 -9.82 -7.08
C ASN A 163 -7.52 -9.06 -5.81
N PRO A 164 -8.78 -8.57 -5.75
CA PRO A 164 -9.25 -7.78 -4.61
C PRO A 164 -9.14 -8.54 -3.30
N ALA A 165 -8.92 -7.81 -2.19
CA ALA A 165 -8.85 -8.39 -0.86
C ALA A 165 -10.13 -9.18 -0.52
N SER A 166 -10.02 -10.28 0.22
CA SER A 166 -11.19 -11.09 0.56
C SER A 166 -12.18 -10.30 1.43
N LEU A 167 -13.48 -10.55 1.26
CA LEU A 167 -14.51 -9.91 2.08
C LEU A 167 -14.33 -10.21 3.57
N LYS A 168 -13.79 -11.39 3.89
CA LYS A 168 -13.41 -11.75 5.26
C LYS A 168 -12.28 -10.87 5.82
N THR A 169 -11.27 -10.57 5.01
CA THR A 169 -10.18 -9.67 5.40
C THR A 169 -10.70 -8.25 5.63
N LEU A 170 -11.58 -7.77 4.76
CA LEU A 170 -12.17 -6.43 4.83
C LEU A 170 -13.13 -6.24 6.01
N ASP A 171 -13.57 -7.31 6.63
CA ASP A 171 -14.47 -7.33 7.81
C ASP A 171 -13.71 -7.17 9.14
N ASN A 172 -12.37 -7.22 9.12
CA ASN A 172 -11.58 -7.05 10.33
C ASN A 172 -11.67 -5.60 10.82
N MET A 173 -11.98 -5.45 12.10
CA MET A 173 -12.06 -4.15 12.77
C MET A 173 -10.87 -3.94 13.71
N PRO A 174 -10.45 -2.69 13.96
CA PRO A 174 -9.47 -2.40 14.99
C PRO A 174 -9.98 -2.81 16.38
N ASP A 175 -9.09 -3.39 17.18
CA ASP A 175 -9.33 -3.77 18.57
C ASP A 175 -8.30 -3.11 19.52
N GLN A 176 -8.31 -3.47 20.79
CA GLN A 176 -7.35 -2.94 21.76
C GLN A 176 -5.90 -3.33 21.42
N GLN A 177 -5.68 -4.54 20.91
CA GLN A 177 -4.35 -4.98 20.48
C GLN A 177 -3.86 -4.20 19.26
N SER A 178 -4.77 -3.81 18.38
CA SER A 178 -4.49 -2.97 17.20
C SER A 178 -3.87 -1.64 17.61
N LYS A 179 -4.43 -1.00 18.64
CA LYS A 179 -3.90 0.27 19.17
C LYS A 179 -2.51 0.09 19.78
N ILE A 180 -2.28 -1.00 20.50
CA ILE A 180 -0.96 -1.30 21.10
C ILE A 180 0.09 -1.52 20.00
N LYS A 181 -0.21 -2.35 19.00
CA LYS A 181 0.67 -2.61 17.85
C LYS A 181 1.03 -1.30 17.12
N GLN A 182 0.04 -0.48 16.82
CA GLN A 182 0.23 0.81 16.17
C GLN A 182 1.12 1.73 17.02
N THR A 183 0.87 1.82 18.32
CA THR A 183 1.65 2.67 19.24
C THR A 183 3.12 2.25 19.24
N ILE A 184 3.42 0.95 19.35
CA ILE A 184 4.80 0.43 19.38
C ILE A 184 5.53 0.74 18.08
N ILE A 185 4.92 0.47 16.92
CA ILE A 185 5.56 0.71 15.62
C ILE A 185 5.73 2.22 15.35
N ASN A 186 4.87 3.06 15.90
CA ASN A 186 4.96 4.50 15.71
C ASN A 186 6.04 5.16 16.61
N LEU A 187 6.60 4.46 17.60
CA LEU A 187 7.72 4.99 18.39
C LEU A 187 8.90 5.40 17.48
N PRO A 188 9.55 6.54 17.75
CA PRO A 188 10.58 7.08 16.84
C PRO A 188 11.76 6.15 16.60
N LEU A 189 12.38 5.65 17.65
CA LEU A 189 13.60 4.83 17.54
C LEU A 189 13.28 3.34 17.45
N ILE A 190 12.57 2.83 18.45
CA ILE A 190 12.25 1.40 18.59
C ILE A 190 11.32 0.95 17.46
N GLY A 191 10.28 1.70 17.17
CA GLY A 191 9.34 1.36 16.12
C GLY A 191 9.98 1.38 14.72
N THR A 192 10.86 2.34 14.45
CA THR A 192 11.64 2.38 13.20
C THR A 192 12.58 1.19 13.10
N PHE A 193 13.23 0.80 14.20
CA PHE A 193 14.10 -0.37 14.25
C PHE A 193 13.32 -1.67 13.96
N ILE A 194 12.18 -1.87 14.62
CA ILE A 194 11.30 -3.03 14.36
C ILE A 194 10.85 -3.05 12.90
N TYR A 195 10.39 -1.91 12.37
CA TYR A 195 9.98 -1.78 11.00
C TYR A 195 11.09 -2.16 10.02
N ASN A 196 12.29 -1.63 10.19
CA ASN A 196 13.45 -1.95 9.36
C ASN A 196 13.86 -3.43 9.43
N LEU A 197 13.70 -4.07 10.59
CA LEU A 197 13.92 -5.51 10.72
C LEU A 197 12.84 -6.32 9.96
N VAL A 198 11.60 -5.89 9.99
CA VAL A 198 10.52 -6.56 9.26
C VAL A 198 10.67 -6.37 7.75
N MET A 199 11.01 -5.16 7.31
CA MET A 199 11.14 -4.78 5.89
C MET A 199 12.55 -5.05 5.32
N ASN A 200 13.35 -5.93 5.94
CA ASN A 200 14.66 -6.29 5.38
C ASN A 200 14.54 -7.09 4.07
N PRO A 201 15.59 -7.09 3.22
CA PRO A 201 15.52 -7.73 1.89
C PRO A 201 15.14 -9.21 1.94
N LYS A 202 15.61 -9.98 2.93
CA LYS A 202 15.30 -11.42 3.05
C LYS A 202 13.81 -11.67 3.35
N ASN A 203 13.21 -10.85 4.21
CA ASN A 203 11.80 -10.98 4.53
C ASN A 203 10.91 -10.53 3.35
N LEU A 204 11.34 -9.51 2.61
CA LEU A 204 10.64 -9.08 1.41
C LEU A 204 10.70 -10.15 0.32
N ASP A 205 11.87 -10.69 0.00
CA ASP A 205 12.02 -11.80 -0.94
C ASP A 205 11.12 -12.99 -0.55
N ARG A 206 11.15 -13.41 0.72
CA ARG A 206 10.27 -14.47 1.22
C ARG A 206 8.78 -14.14 1.03
N THR A 207 8.38 -12.89 1.25
CA THR A 207 6.99 -12.46 1.11
C THR A 207 6.56 -12.48 -0.35
N PHE A 208 7.41 -12.02 -1.26
CA PHE A 208 7.15 -12.07 -2.69
C PHE A 208 6.99 -13.51 -3.19
N ARG A 209 7.95 -14.38 -2.86
CA ARG A 209 7.93 -15.78 -3.30
C ARG A 209 6.74 -16.56 -2.76
N ASN A 210 6.30 -16.27 -1.54
CA ASN A 210 5.27 -17.07 -0.88
C ASN A 210 3.86 -16.50 -0.98
N LYS A 211 3.71 -15.18 -1.26
CA LYS A 211 2.40 -14.53 -1.17
C LYS A 211 1.97 -13.78 -2.43
N TYR A 212 2.91 -13.13 -3.13
CA TYR A 212 2.55 -12.20 -4.19
C TYR A 212 2.72 -12.77 -5.59
N PHE A 213 3.64 -13.71 -5.80
CA PHE A 213 3.94 -14.23 -7.12
C PHE A 213 3.77 -15.75 -7.20
N HIS A 214 2.87 -16.18 -8.07
CA HIS A 214 2.73 -17.62 -8.38
C HIS A 214 4.00 -18.20 -9.02
N ARG A 215 4.72 -17.38 -9.80
CA ARG A 215 5.99 -17.75 -10.46
C ARG A 215 7.12 -16.86 -9.94
N PRO A 216 7.71 -17.19 -8.77
CA PRO A 216 8.74 -16.37 -8.14
C PRO A 216 9.98 -16.12 -9.02
N GLN A 217 10.28 -17.04 -9.93
CA GLN A 217 11.39 -16.91 -10.89
C GLN A 217 11.23 -15.73 -11.88
N LEU A 218 10.04 -15.16 -12.00
CA LEU A 218 9.78 -13.99 -12.84
C LEU A 218 10.01 -12.67 -12.13
N ILE A 219 10.30 -12.69 -10.83
CA ILE A 219 10.64 -11.51 -10.05
C ILE A 219 12.07 -11.11 -10.42
N SER A 220 12.25 -9.89 -10.94
CA SER A 220 13.59 -9.35 -11.18
C SER A 220 14.15 -8.73 -9.90
N SER A 221 15.49 -8.78 -9.75
CA SER A 221 16.17 -8.08 -8.67
C SER A 221 15.86 -6.57 -8.65
N THR A 222 15.69 -5.97 -9.81
CA THR A 222 15.27 -4.57 -9.96
C THR A 222 13.90 -4.30 -9.33
N MET A 223 12.98 -5.25 -9.46
CA MET A 223 11.65 -5.13 -8.83
C MET A 223 11.76 -5.26 -7.30
N GLU A 224 12.52 -6.23 -6.81
CA GLU A 224 12.77 -6.41 -5.37
C GLU A 224 13.41 -5.16 -4.75
N ASP A 225 14.42 -4.60 -5.42
CA ASP A 225 15.09 -3.37 -5.02
C ASP A 225 14.12 -2.18 -4.97
N ALA A 226 13.23 -2.03 -5.94
CA ALA A 226 12.25 -0.95 -5.95
C ALA A 226 11.22 -1.07 -4.82
N TYR A 227 10.77 -2.26 -4.49
CA TYR A 227 9.88 -2.49 -3.34
C TYR A 227 10.59 -2.24 -2.00
N TYR A 228 11.87 -2.62 -1.91
CA TYR A 228 12.70 -2.31 -0.75
C TYR A 228 12.90 -0.80 -0.60
N GLU A 229 13.23 -0.11 -1.67
CA GLU A 229 13.36 1.35 -1.71
C GLU A 229 12.07 2.04 -1.30
N SER A 230 10.92 1.66 -1.88
CA SER A 230 9.60 2.21 -1.52
C SER A 230 9.31 2.13 -0.01
N ALA A 231 9.62 0.98 0.61
CA ALA A 231 9.41 0.79 2.05
C ALA A 231 10.24 1.74 2.90
N HIS A 232 11.45 2.12 2.43
CA HIS A 232 12.41 2.88 3.23
C HIS A 232 12.53 4.36 2.84
N MET A 233 11.78 4.81 1.83
CA MET A 233 11.69 6.23 1.49
C MET A 233 11.31 7.05 2.74
N ASP A 234 11.77 8.31 2.75
CA ASP A 234 11.47 9.26 3.82
C ASP A 234 11.86 8.71 5.21
N ASN A 235 13.11 8.20 5.33
CA ASN A 235 13.66 7.63 6.56
C ASN A 235 12.79 6.53 7.18
N SER A 236 12.22 5.64 6.36
CA SER A 236 11.36 4.54 6.79
C SER A 236 10.02 4.98 7.40
N ASN A 237 9.52 6.15 7.04
CA ASN A 237 8.22 6.64 7.48
C ASN A 237 7.04 5.81 6.95
N GLY A 238 7.25 4.91 5.99
CA GLY A 238 6.30 3.86 5.64
C GLY A 238 5.81 3.03 6.82
N LYS A 239 6.51 3.09 7.97
CA LYS A 239 6.10 2.46 9.24
C LYS A 239 4.72 2.90 9.72
N TYR A 240 4.30 4.13 9.47
CA TYR A 240 2.98 4.64 9.88
C TYR A 240 1.85 3.99 9.09
N LEU A 241 2.06 3.79 7.78
CA LEU A 241 1.16 2.99 6.96
C LEU A 241 1.15 1.52 7.41
N TYR A 242 2.32 0.93 7.61
CA TYR A 242 2.47 -0.45 8.08
C TYR A 242 1.77 -0.68 9.43
N SER A 243 1.94 0.24 10.39
CA SER A 243 1.27 0.17 11.69
C SER A 243 -0.25 0.24 11.57
N SER A 244 -0.76 1.04 10.63
CA SER A 244 -2.20 1.15 10.37
C SER A 244 -2.76 -0.12 9.75
N LEU A 245 -2.01 -0.79 8.85
CA LEU A 245 -2.35 -2.12 8.34
C LEU A 245 -2.39 -3.17 9.45
N LEU A 246 -1.35 -3.25 10.29
CA LEU A 246 -1.30 -4.17 11.42
C LEU A 246 -2.43 -3.95 12.43
N GLY A 247 -2.91 -2.72 12.52
CA GLY A 247 -4.02 -2.31 13.37
C GLY A 247 -5.39 -2.44 12.74
N ASN A 248 -5.52 -2.98 11.53
CA ASN A 248 -6.78 -3.13 10.79
C ASN A 248 -7.52 -1.80 10.48
N TYR A 249 -6.85 -0.63 10.62
CA TYR A 249 -7.48 0.67 10.41
C TYR A 249 -7.85 0.97 8.95
N MET A 250 -7.32 0.19 8.02
CA MET A 250 -7.51 0.38 6.58
C MET A 250 -8.55 -0.57 5.98
N TYR A 251 -9.08 -1.48 6.78
CA TYR A 251 -10.13 -2.39 6.32
C TYR A 251 -11.52 -1.76 6.51
N THR A 252 -12.42 -2.08 5.59
CA THR A 252 -13.82 -1.65 5.67
C THR A 252 -14.70 -2.66 4.96
N ASP A 253 -15.85 -2.98 5.54
CA ASP A 253 -16.83 -3.85 4.90
C ASP A 253 -17.47 -3.14 3.70
N ILE A 254 -17.29 -3.71 2.53
CA ILE A 254 -17.82 -3.20 1.26
C ILE A 254 -19.03 -3.99 0.74
N ARG A 255 -19.55 -4.97 1.51
CA ARG A 255 -20.64 -5.85 1.05
C ARG A 255 -21.89 -5.06 0.66
N HIS A 256 -22.22 -4.02 1.40
CA HIS A 256 -23.37 -3.16 1.07
C HIS A 256 -23.16 -2.43 -0.26
N ALA A 257 -21.99 -1.86 -0.48
CA ALA A 257 -21.65 -1.15 -1.71
C ALA A 257 -21.60 -2.08 -2.93
N LEU A 258 -21.17 -3.35 -2.74
CA LEU A 258 -21.11 -4.35 -3.80
C LEU A 258 -22.48 -4.92 -4.20
N LYS A 259 -23.47 -4.95 -3.31
CA LYS A 259 -24.82 -5.42 -3.65
C LYS A 259 -25.46 -4.55 -4.72
N ASN A 260 -25.22 -3.25 -4.67
CA ASN A 260 -25.78 -2.27 -5.61
C ASN A 260 -24.67 -1.33 -6.12
N PRO A 261 -23.70 -1.84 -6.89
CA PRO A 261 -22.65 -0.99 -7.44
C PRO A 261 -23.26 -0.04 -8.48
N LYS A 262 -22.93 1.23 -8.34
CA LYS A 262 -23.45 2.27 -9.23
C LYS A 262 -22.79 2.25 -10.61
N LYS A 263 -21.71 1.50 -10.78
CA LYS A 263 -20.95 1.34 -12.03
C LYS A 263 -20.63 -0.14 -12.29
N PRO A 264 -20.39 -0.52 -13.56
CA PRO A 264 -19.93 -1.86 -13.88
C PRO A 264 -18.63 -2.20 -13.16
N VAL A 265 -18.59 -3.39 -12.57
CA VAL A 265 -17.42 -3.92 -11.86
C VAL A 265 -16.96 -5.20 -12.53
N THR A 266 -15.72 -5.23 -12.96
CA THR A 266 -15.04 -6.43 -13.47
C THR A 266 -13.94 -6.84 -12.48
N ILE A 267 -13.87 -8.10 -12.11
CA ILE A 267 -12.81 -8.67 -11.29
C ILE A 267 -11.93 -9.53 -12.17
N ILE A 268 -10.61 -9.27 -12.17
CA ILE A 268 -9.60 -10.13 -12.75
C ILE A 268 -8.91 -10.85 -11.59
N GLY A 269 -9.08 -12.16 -11.52
CA GLY A 269 -8.63 -12.95 -10.39
C GLY A 269 -7.75 -14.14 -10.78
N SER A 270 -6.66 -14.36 -10.03
CA SER A 270 -5.84 -15.55 -10.17
C SER A 270 -6.60 -16.78 -9.70
N VAL A 271 -6.52 -17.87 -10.48
CA VAL A 271 -7.11 -19.16 -10.08
C VAL A 271 -6.34 -19.84 -8.95
N GLU A 272 -5.10 -19.44 -8.73
CA GLU A 272 -4.27 -19.95 -7.65
C GLU A 272 -3.78 -18.83 -6.72
N PRO A 273 -3.74 -19.10 -5.42
CA PRO A 273 -4.22 -20.32 -4.74
C PRO A 273 -5.75 -20.44 -4.78
N SER A 274 -6.29 -21.64 -4.67
CA SER A 274 -7.74 -21.92 -4.72
C SER A 274 -8.57 -21.13 -3.68
N SER A 275 -7.93 -20.66 -2.62
CA SER A 275 -8.54 -19.77 -1.61
C SER A 275 -8.89 -18.40 -2.19
N SER A 276 -8.08 -17.87 -3.12
CA SER A 276 -8.35 -16.59 -3.82
C SER A 276 -9.59 -16.72 -4.68
N MET A 277 -9.73 -17.81 -5.43
CA MET A 277 -10.92 -18.08 -6.24
C MET A 277 -12.20 -18.10 -5.42
N ARG A 278 -12.20 -18.79 -4.27
CA ARG A 278 -13.37 -18.78 -3.37
C ARG A 278 -13.76 -17.38 -2.93
N SER A 279 -12.76 -16.54 -2.62
CA SER A 279 -13.01 -15.13 -2.29
C SER A 279 -13.69 -14.37 -3.44
N PHE A 280 -13.23 -14.54 -4.68
CA PHE A 280 -13.81 -13.81 -5.83
C PHE A 280 -15.22 -14.31 -6.17
N GLU A 281 -15.50 -15.58 -5.95
CA GLU A 281 -16.87 -16.12 -6.07
C GLU A 281 -17.82 -15.53 -5.01
N GLU A 282 -17.33 -15.19 -3.82
CA GLU A 282 -18.13 -14.46 -2.82
C GLU A 282 -18.56 -13.07 -3.34
N TYR A 283 -17.68 -12.35 -4.03
CA TYR A 283 -18.05 -11.10 -4.70
C TYR A 283 -19.16 -11.31 -5.73
N LYS A 284 -19.03 -12.34 -6.57
CA LYS A 284 -20.03 -12.69 -7.58
C LYS A 284 -21.37 -13.13 -6.97
N LYS A 285 -21.36 -13.80 -5.80
CA LYS A 285 -22.58 -14.17 -5.07
C LYS A 285 -23.32 -12.96 -4.53
N LEU A 286 -22.61 -11.92 -4.10
CA LEU A 286 -23.21 -10.67 -3.63
C LEU A 286 -23.90 -9.90 -4.77
N ASN A 287 -23.29 -9.92 -5.95
CA ASN A 287 -23.86 -9.27 -7.13
C ASN A 287 -23.53 -10.06 -8.40
N LYS A 288 -24.56 -10.63 -9.02
CA LYS A 288 -24.44 -11.43 -10.25
C LYS A 288 -23.99 -10.61 -11.46
N ALA A 289 -24.14 -9.28 -11.43
CA ALA A 289 -23.69 -8.39 -12.50
C ALA A 289 -22.16 -8.17 -12.50
N ILE A 290 -21.45 -8.52 -11.43
CA ILE A 290 -19.99 -8.48 -11.40
C ILE A 290 -19.45 -9.48 -12.42
N GLU A 291 -18.66 -9.01 -13.36
CA GLU A 291 -17.93 -9.86 -14.30
C GLU A 291 -16.68 -10.44 -13.62
N LEU A 292 -16.45 -11.75 -13.76
CA LEU A 292 -15.28 -12.41 -13.19
C LEU A 292 -14.44 -13.03 -14.31
N ILE A 293 -13.24 -12.51 -14.52
CA ILE A 293 -12.23 -13.00 -15.45
C ILE A 293 -11.18 -13.77 -14.63
N LYS A 294 -10.98 -15.04 -14.99
CA LYS A 294 -10.03 -15.95 -14.32
C LYS A 294 -8.75 -16.03 -15.13
N ILE A 295 -7.61 -15.85 -14.48
CA ILE A 295 -6.26 -15.92 -15.08
C ILE A 295 -5.33 -16.87 -14.31
#